data_b871dfb9881a669e5ba556fbce5c56cf
#
_entry.id   b871dfb9881a669e5ba556fbce5c56cf
#
_cell.length_a   1.000
_cell.length_b   1.000
_cell.length_c   1.000
_cell.angle_alpha   90.00
_cell.angle_beta   90.00
_cell.angle_gamma   90.00
#
_symmetry.space_group_name_H-M   'P 1'
#
loop_
_entity.id
_entity.type
_entity.pdbx_description
1 polymer ?
#
loop_
_entity_poly.entity_id
_entity_poly.type
_entity_poly.pdbx_seq_one_letter_code
_entity_poly.pdbx_strand_id
1 'polypeptide(L)'
;MSSAPAVTDSSFDKEVLQSNLPVLVDFWAPWCGPCRMVAPVVEEISKDFEGKIKVFKLNTDENPNVASQYGIRSIPTLMIFKGSQKVDTVVGAVPKATLSSTLSKHL
;
A
#
# COMPACT_ATOMS: atom_id res chain seq x y z
N MET A 1 12.60 -3.92 4.48
CA MET A 1 11.35 -3.33 3.92
C MET A 1 11.21 -1.89 4.40
N SER A 2 10.21 -1.18 3.90
CA SER A 2 9.97 0.19 4.36
C SER A 2 9.59 0.22 5.83
N SER A 3 9.75 1.39 6.46
CA SER A 3 9.36 1.60 7.86
C SER A 3 7.86 1.86 8.03
N ALA A 4 7.07 1.75 6.96
CA ALA A 4 5.63 1.91 7.04
C ALA A 4 5.03 0.96 8.09
N PRO A 5 4.06 1.40 8.89
CA PRO A 5 3.42 0.50 9.84
C PRO A 5 2.70 -0.63 9.12
N ALA A 6 2.68 -1.79 9.76
CA ALA A 6 2.00 -2.96 9.24
C ALA A 6 0.52 -2.92 9.57
N VAL A 7 -0.33 -3.33 8.60
CA VAL A 7 -1.73 -3.66 8.88
C VAL A 7 -1.91 -5.16 8.68
N THR A 8 -2.93 -5.69 9.33
CA THR A 8 -3.23 -7.12 9.34
C THR A 8 -4.67 -7.33 8.89
N ASP A 9 -5.04 -8.59 8.68
CA ASP A 9 -6.43 -8.95 8.39
C ASP A 9 -7.39 -8.38 9.44
N SER A 10 -6.98 -8.38 10.71
CA SER A 10 -7.84 -7.91 11.80
C SER A 10 -7.87 -6.39 11.96
N SER A 11 -6.85 -5.67 11.50
CA SER A 11 -6.77 -4.21 11.65
C SER A 11 -7.11 -3.44 10.37
N PHE A 12 -7.25 -4.13 9.25
CA PHE A 12 -7.41 -3.50 7.94
C PHE A 12 -8.64 -2.59 7.87
N ASP A 13 -9.78 -3.09 8.34
CA ASP A 13 -11.02 -2.30 8.30
C ASP A 13 -10.85 -0.99 9.05
N LYS A 14 -10.37 -1.04 10.28
CA LYS A 14 -10.21 0.15 11.13
C LYS A 14 -9.18 1.12 10.59
N GLU A 15 -8.00 0.60 10.22
CA GLU A 15 -6.86 1.44 9.86
C GLU A 15 -6.94 1.97 8.43
N VAL A 16 -7.51 1.20 7.51
CA VAL A 16 -7.54 1.54 6.10
C VAL A 16 -8.93 2.01 5.67
N LEU A 17 -9.94 1.19 5.88
CA LEU A 17 -11.28 1.49 5.35
C LEU A 17 -11.98 2.61 6.11
N GLN A 18 -11.67 2.79 7.39
CA GLN A 18 -12.25 3.85 8.23
C GLN A 18 -11.36 5.10 8.30
N SER A 19 -10.29 5.16 7.52
CA SER A 19 -9.41 6.32 7.51
C SER A 19 -10.10 7.53 6.91
N ASN A 20 -9.85 8.71 7.52
CA ASN A 20 -10.32 10.00 6.99
C ASN A 20 -9.36 10.60 5.97
N LEU A 21 -8.21 9.97 5.74
CA LEU A 21 -7.25 10.36 4.71
C LEU A 21 -7.14 9.24 3.68
N PRO A 22 -6.74 9.56 2.44
CA PRO A 22 -6.38 8.51 1.50
C PRO A 22 -5.29 7.61 2.07
N VAL A 23 -5.31 6.33 1.74
CA VAL A 23 -4.37 5.33 2.27
C VAL A 23 -3.70 4.59 1.12
N LEU A 24 -2.38 4.48 1.20
CA LEU A 24 -1.60 3.62 0.32
C LEU A 24 -1.26 2.34 1.09
N VAL A 25 -1.58 1.18 0.51
CA VAL A 25 -1.24 -0.12 1.08
C VAL A 25 -0.29 -0.86 0.15
N ASP A 26 0.87 -1.22 0.66
CA ASP A 26 1.90 -2.01 -0.03
C ASP A 26 1.72 -3.49 0.34
N PHE A 27 1.17 -4.27 -0.58
CA PHE A 27 1.04 -5.72 -0.42
C PHE A 27 2.37 -6.37 -0.81
N TRP A 28 3.00 -7.05 0.13
CA TRP A 28 4.35 -7.59 -0.03
C TRP A 28 4.49 -8.96 0.62
N ALA A 29 5.64 -9.61 0.40
CA ALA A 29 6.02 -10.83 1.12
C ALA A 29 7.54 -10.83 1.36
N PRO A 30 8.01 -11.51 2.42
CA PRO A 30 9.45 -11.51 2.77
C PRO A 30 10.37 -12.08 1.69
N TRP A 31 9.87 -13.01 0.88
CA TRP A 31 10.65 -13.68 -0.17
C TRP A 31 10.67 -12.90 -1.49
N CYS A 32 10.01 -11.78 -1.56
CA CYS A 32 9.77 -11.06 -2.81
C CYS A 32 10.88 -10.05 -3.10
N GLY A 33 11.70 -10.33 -4.11
CA GLY A 33 12.78 -9.42 -4.54
C GLY A 33 12.26 -8.06 -5.00
N PRO A 34 11.30 -8.00 -5.95
CA PRO A 34 10.74 -6.71 -6.38
C PRO A 34 10.12 -5.89 -5.25
N CYS A 35 9.58 -6.55 -4.21
CA CYS A 35 9.05 -5.85 -3.04
C CYS A 35 10.15 -5.07 -2.32
N ARG A 36 11.35 -5.64 -2.24
CA ARG A 36 12.51 -4.97 -1.64
C ARG A 36 12.97 -3.78 -2.48
N MET A 37 12.79 -3.85 -3.80
CA MET A 37 13.14 -2.74 -4.69
C MET A 37 12.17 -1.56 -4.53
N VAL A 38 10.91 -1.81 -4.24
CA VAL A 38 9.92 -0.74 -4.08
C VAL A 38 9.92 -0.16 -2.67
N ALA A 39 10.52 -0.84 -1.70
CA ALA A 39 10.53 -0.38 -0.31
C ALA A 39 11.11 1.04 -0.14
N PRO A 40 12.25 1.40 -0.77
CA PRO A 40 12.75 2.77 -0.69
C PRO A 40 11.80 3.79 -1.31
N VAL A 41 11.09 3.42 -2.37
CA VAL A 41 10.10 4.28 -3.02
C VAL A 41 8.95 4.56 -2.06
N VAL A 42 8.44 3.52 -1.41
CA VAL A 42 7.36 3.66 -0.42
C VAL A 42 7.81 4.55 0.74
N GLU A 43 9.06 4.40 1.17
CA GLU A 43 9.64 5.21 2.23
C GLU A 43 9.64 6.70 1.85
N GLU A 44 10.09 7.02 0.64
CA GLU A 44 10.11 8.40 0.16
C GLU A 44 8.69 8.97 0.00
N ILE A 45 7.77 8.17 -0.53
CA ILE A 45 6.36 8.57 -0.69
C ILE A 45 5.77 8.90 0.69
N SER A 46 6.04 8.08 1.69
CA SER A 46 5.55 8.30 3.04
C SER A 46 5.99 9.66 3.59
N LYS A 47 7.22 10.07 3.30
CA LYS A 47 7.75 11.37 3.71
C LYS A 47 7.15 12.52 2.91
N ASP A 48 7.08 12.35 1.59
CA ASP A 48 6.63 13.42 0.69
C ASP A 48 5.15 13.76 0.89
N PHE A 49 4.34 12.77 1.25
CA PHE A 49 2.90 12.94 1.44
C PHE A 49 2.49 12.94 2.91
N GLU A 50 3.44 13.14 3.82
CA GLU A 50 3.16 13.18 5.25
C GLU A 50 2.05 14.17 5.57
N GLY A 51 1.07 13.73 6.35
CA GLY A 51 -0.10 14.55 6.71
C GLY A 51 -1.19 14.58 5.66
N LYS A 52 -0.92 14.11 4.43
CA LYS A 52 -1.90 14.09 3.33
C LYS A 52 -2.45 12.71 3.07
N ILE A 53 -1.67 11.67 3.31
CA ILE A 53 -2.06 10.27 3.18
C ILE A 53 -1.51 9.47 4.35
N LYS A 54 -2.05 8.28 4.53
CA LYS A 54 -1.47 7.25 5.41
C LYS A 54 -0.85 6.18 4.53
N VAL A 55 0.25 5.59 4.98
CA VAL A 55 0.94 4.53 4.27
C VAL A 55 1.09 3.32 5.19
N PHE A 56 0.65 2.16 4.71
CA PHE A 56 0.75 0.89 5.43
C PHE A 56 1.37 -0.16 4.53
N LYS A 57 1.93 -1.20 5.15
CA LYS A 57 2.32 -2.41 4.43
C LYS A 57 1.54 -3.59 4.99
N LEU A 58 1.25 -4.56 4.12
CA LEU A 58 0.53 -5.78 4.49
C LEU A 58 1.29 -6.98 3.96
N ASN A 59 1.75 -7.84 4.88
CA ASN A 59 2.42 -9.08 4.55
C ASN A 59 1.39 -10.12 4.10
N THR A 60 1.40 -10.47 2.82
CA THR A 60 0.40 -11.38 2.25
C THR A 60 0.51 -12.80 2.77
N ASP A 61 1.70 -13.23 3.19
CA ASP A 61 1.89 -14.58 3.76
C ASP A 61 1.16 -14.73 5.08
N GLU A 62 1.14 -13.67 5.89
CA GLU A 62 0.53 -13.68 7.22
C GLU A 62 -0.92 -13.20 7.21
N ASN A 63 -1.35 -12.54 6.13
CA ASN A 63 -2.66 -11.90 6.05
C ASN A 63 -3.37 -12.26 4.75
N PRO A 64 -3.73 -13.55 4.58
CA PRO A 64 -4.30 -14.03 3.32
C PRO A 64 -5.73 -13.55 3.06
N ASN A 65 -6.48 -13.17 4.08
CA ASN A 65 -7.88 -12.79 3.91
C ASN A 65 -8.04 -11.50 3.12
N VAL A 66 -7.31 -10.45 3.50
CA VAL A 66 -7.35 -9.18 2.79
C VAL A 66 -6.76 -9.34 1.39
N ALA A 67 -5.63 -10.04 1.26
CA ALA A 67 -5.01 -10.29 -0.03
C ALA A 67 -5.98 -10.99 -0.98
N SER A 68 -6.70 -11.99 -0.50
CA SER A 68 -7.71 -12.71 -1.29
C SER A 68 -8.89 -11.81 -1.65
N GLN A 69 -9.37 -11.03 -0.68
CA GLN A 69 -10.50 -10.12 -0.87
C GLN A 69 -10.27 -9.14 -2.02
N TYR A 70 -9.04 -8.63 -2.16
CA TYR A 70 -8.71 -7.67 -3.21
C TYR A 70 -8.04 -8.31 -4.42
N GLY A 71 -8.03 -9.65 -4.49
CA GLY A 71 -7.55 -10.37 -5.67
C GLY A 71 -6.07 -10.17 -5.94
N ILE A 72 -5.24 -10.12 -4.90
CA ILE A 72 -3.79 -9.94 -5.05
C ILE A 72 -3.21 -11.21 -5.66
N ARG A 73 -2.69 -11.10 -6.90
CA ARG A 73 -2.10 -12.23 -7.62
C ARG A 73 -0.60 -12.09 -7.83
N SER A 74 -0.10 -10.87 -7.81
CA SER A 74 1.32 -10.60 -7.93
C SER A 74 1.72 -9.53 -6.92
N ILE A 75 2.96 -9.56 -6.49
CA ILE A 75 3.50 -8.62 -5.52
C ILE A 75 4.83 -8.05 -6.04
N PRO A 76 5.13 -6.79 -5.71
CA PRO A 76 4.30 -5.89 -4.91
C PRO A 76 3.08 -5.41 -5.68
N THR A 77 1.98 -5.22 -4.97
CA THR A 77 0.82 -4.49 -5.46
C THR A 77 0.57 -3.35 -4.49
N LEU A 78 0.42 -2.16 -5.05
CA LEU A 78 0.20 -0.94 -4.28
C LEU A 78 -1.22 -0.46 -4.57
N MET A 79 -2.07 -0.46 -3.54
CA MET A 79 -3.45 -0.04 -3.69
C MET A 79 -3.70 1.26 -2.95
N ILE A 80 -4.53 2.10 -3.54
CA ILE A 80 -4.93 3.37 -2.93
C ILE A 80 -6.41 3.25 -2.54
N PHE A 81 -6.70 3.58 -1.28
CA PHE A 81 -8.04 3.58 -0.72
C PHE A 81 -8.43 4.99 -0.35
N LYS A 82 -9.68 5.33 -0.63
CA LYS A 82 -10.23 6.63 -0.25
C LYS A 82 -11.72 6.46 0.02
N GLY A 83 -12.19 6.92 1.17
CA GLY A 83 -13.59 6.81 1.53
C GLY A 83 -14.07 5.36 1.58
N SER A 84 -13.29 4.47 2.17
CA SER A 84 -13.59 3.04 2.32
C SER A 84 -13.54 2.24 1.01
N GLN A 85 -13.06 2.82 -0.08
CA GLN A 85 -13.04 2.16 -1.39
C GLN A 85 -11.64 2.14 -1.99
N LYS A 86 -11.34 1.04 -2.69
CA LYS A 86 -10.13 1.00 -3.51
C LYS A 86 -10.37 1.88 -4.73
N VAL A 87 -9.57 2.93 -4.88
CA VAL A 87 -9.72 3.89 -5.98
C VAL A 87 -8.65 3.74 -7.06
N ASP A 88 -7.54 3.05 -6.75
CA ASP A 88 -6.50 2.84 -7.75
C ASP A 88 -5.60 1.65 -7.35
N THR A 89 -4.89 1.09 -8.34
CA THR A 89 -3.99 -0.03 -8.15
C THR A 89 -2.78 0.13 -9.05
N VAL A 90 -1.59 -0.10 -8.48
CA VAL A 90 -0.32 -0.11 -9.22
C VAL A 90 0.37 -1.43 -8.94
N VAL A 91 0.70 -2.19 -9.99
CA VAL A 91 1.30 -3.52 -9.86
C VAL A 91 2.77 -3.47 -10.26
N GLY A 92 3.61 -4.07 -9.41
CA GLY A 92 5.04 -4.22 -9.68
C GLY A 92 5.88 -3.12 -9.07
N ALA A 93 7.22 -3.25 -9.23
CA ALA A 93 8.19 -2.30 -8.73
C ALA A 93 8.28 -1.11 -9.68
N VAL A 94 7.34 -0.17 -9.54
CA VAL A 94 7.25 0.99 -10.41
C VAL A 94 8.17 2.12 -9.93
N PRO A 95 8.55 3.05 -10.83
CA PRO A 95 9.30 4.25 -10.43
C PRO A 95 8.49 5.13 -9.48
N LYS A 96 9.20 5.87 -8.63
CA LYS A 96 8.58 6.80 -7.68
C LYS A 96 7.62 7.77 -8.37
N ALA A 97 8.01 8.30 -9.54
CA ALA A 97 7.20 9.28 -10.26
C ALA A 97 5.83 8.72 -10.64
N THR A 98 5.76 7.45 -11.03
CA THR A 98 4.50 6.78 -11.36
C THR A 98 3.59 6.70 -10.14
N LEU A 99 4.14 6.29 -8.99
CA LEU A 99 3.37 6.17 -7.76
C LEU A 99 2.92 7.54 -7.25
N SER A 100 3.81 8.52 -7.26
CA SER A 100 3.52 9.89 -6.85
C SER A 100 2.42 10.50 -7.71
N SER A 101 2.50 10.34 -9.02
CA SER A 101 1.51 10.84 -9.96
C SER A 101 0.13 10.19 -9.72
N THR A 102 0.11 8.89 -9.49
CA THR A 102 -1.13 8.15 -9.21
C THR A 102 -1.78 8.63 -7.91
N LEU A 103 -0.97 8.79 -6.85
CA LEU A 103 -1.47 9.28 -5.56
C LEU A 103 -2.04 10.70 -5.67
N SER A 104 -1.40 11.56 -6.45
CA SER A 104 -1.83 12.96 -6.58
C SER A 104 -3.23 13.09 -7.16
N LYS A 105 -3.71 12.10 -7.89
CA LYS A 105 -5.07 12.10 -8.43
C LYS A 105 -6.13 11.92 -7.35
N HIS A 106 -5.75 11.43 -6.18
CA HIS A 106 -6.68 11.04 -5.12
C HIS A 106 -6.53 11.86 -3.83
N LEU A 107 -5.81 12.93 -3.86
CA LEU A 107 -5.65 13.81 -2.69
C LEU A 107 -6.91 14.63 -2.38
#